data_a5628b6612ecc4e0484fa21e4797ad4e
#
_entry.id   a5628b6612ecc4e0484fa21e4797ad4e
#
_cell.length_a   1.000
_cell.length_b   1.000
_cell.length_c   1.000
_cell.angle_alpha   90.00
_cell.angle_beta   90.00
_cell.angle_gamma   90.00
#
_symmetry.space_group_name_H-M   'P 1'
#
loop_
_entity.id
_entity.type
_entity.pdbx_description
1 polymer ?
#
loop_
_entity_poly.entity_id
_entity_poly.type
_entity_poly.pdbx_seq_one_letter_code
_entity_poly.pdbx_strand_id
1 'polypeptide(L)'
;MTVQTAHLAPENALIRLRDLQKKFVTADGKHFDAVRSVSLDIGQGTVFGLIGKSGAGKSTLLRLINLLERPDSGEVVVAGQRLTDLGRRALRAARQNIGMIFQQFTLLQNATVFENVAFPLRIHGGHSRAQIEQRVRECLDIVGLTDKAASHPAQLSGGQKQRVAIARALAPRPQVLLCDEPTSALDSETTRSILATLADINSRLGVTIVIVTHELAVVDALCSEVAIIEQGQVAERFTLPALPQGRAYEAPQRATLLGSELEALRVERADKALRERGATRPVVLRAVGGSEH
;
A
#
# COMPACT_ATOMS: atom_id res chain seq x y z
N MET A 1 13.55 -3.95 23.76
CA MET A 1 13.63 -2.80 22.83
C MET A 1 12.29 -2.09 22.89
N THR A 2 12.27 -0.84 23.26
CA THR A 2 11.06 -0.05 23.48
C THR A 2 10.48 0.30 22.10
N VAL A 3 9.30 -0.19 21.78
CA VAL A 3 8.54 0.21 20.59
C VAL A 3 8.17 1.68 20.79
N GLN A 4 8.92 2.57 20.18
CA GLN A 4 8.64 4.00 20.18
C GLN A 4 7.51 4.25 19.18
N THR A 5 6.31 4.52 19.66
CA THR A 5 5.22 5.08 18.86
C THR A 5 5.65 6.46 18.37
N ALA A 6 6.31 6.50 17.22
CA ALA A 6 6.65 7.75 16.56
C ALA A 6 5.37 8.39 16.03
N HIS A 7 4.78 9.28 16.82
CA HIS A 7 3.84 10.27 16.31
C HIS A 7 4.66 11.24 15.45
N LEU A 8 4.55 11.13 14.11
CA LEU A 8 5.01 12.20 13.24
C LEU A 8 4.27 13.48 13.63
N ALA A 9 5.02 14.58 13.76
CA ALA A 9 4.42 15.87 14.00
C ALA A 9 3.41 16.18 12.89
N PRO A 10 2.23 16.75 13.18
CA PRO A 10 1.15 16.99 12.22
C PRO A 10 1.58 17.78 10.97
N GLU A 11 2.66 18.55 11.06
CA GLU A 11 3.15 19.45 10.02
C GLU A 11 3.81 18.72 8.82
N ASN A 12 4.35 17.51 9.00
CA ASN A 12 5.09 16.79 7.94
C ASN A 12 4.29 15.63 7.29
N ALA A 13 3.04 15.43 7.65
CA ALA A 13 2.22 14.37 7.07
C ALA A 13 1.69 14.77 5.69
N LEU A 14 2.05 14.00 4.65
CA LEU A 14 1.51 14.16 3.30
C LEU A 14 0.08 13.67 3.19
N ILE A 15 -0.25 12.59 3.90
CA ILE A 15 -1.61 12.03 3.98
C ILE A 15 -2.05 12.08 5.44
N ARG A 16 -3.23 12.64 5.69
CA ARG A 16 -3.87 12.67 7.02
C ARG A 16 -5.28 12.12 6.91
N LEU A 17 -5.55 11.11 7.70
CA LEU A 17 -6.88 10.53 7.86
C LEU A 17 -7.35 10.82 9.28
N ARG A 18 -8.61 11.26 9.44
CA ARG A 18 -9.19 11.60 10.75
C ARG A 18 -10.57 10.97 10.86
N ASP A 19 -10.70 10.10 11.84
CA ASP A 19 -11.95 9.44 12.25
C ASP A 19 -12.76 8.85 11.09
N LEU A 20 -12.05 8.27 10.11
CA LEU A 20 -12.68 7.71 8.93
C LEU A 20 -13.56 6.52 9.28
N GLN A 21 -14.78 6.55 8.80
CA GLN A 21 -15.72 5.44 8.89
C GLN A 21 -16.26 5.07 7.50
N LYS A 22 -16.44 3.77 7.29
CA LYS A 22 -17.06 3.25 6.06
C LYS A 22 -17.85 1.97 6.36
N LYS A 23 -19.12 2.00 6.01
CA LYS A 23 -20.03 0.87 6.09
C LYS A 23 -20.48 0.47 4.70
N PHE A 24 -20.68 -0.80 4.52
CA PHE A 24 -21.33 -1.34 3.33
C PHE A 24 -22.58 -2.12 3.74
N VAL A 25 -23.55 -2.16 2.85
CA VAL A 25 -24.74 -3.01 2.99
C VAL A 25 -24.50 -4.24 2.12
N THR A 26 -24.54 -5.40 2.72
CA THR A 26 -24.42 -6.68 2.00
C THR A 26 -25.73 -7.00 1.26
N ALA A 27 -25.67 -7.92 0.29
CA ALA A 27 -26.84 -8.28 -0.52
C ALA A 27 -28.04 -8.81 0.31
N ASP A 28 -27.77 -9.35 1.51
CA ASP A 28 -28.76 -9.81 2.49
C ASP A 28 -29.24 -8.70 3.46
N GLY A 29 -28.87 -7.44 3.16
CA GLY A 29 -29.28 -6.26 3.94
C GLY A 29 -28.55 -6.04 5.26
N LYS A 30 -27.51 -6.84 5.57
CA LYS A 30 -26.70 -6.63 6.77
C LYS A 30 -25.69 -5.51 6.58
N HIS A 31 -25.44 -4.77 7.64
CA HIS A 31 -24.39 -3.75 7.67
C HIS A 31 -23.03 -4.37 8.03
N PHE A 32 -22.02 -4.02 7.26
CA PHE A 32 -20.64 -4.39 7.49
C PHE A 32 -19.78 -3.13 7.63
N ASP A 33 -19.18 -2.96 8.81
CA ASP A 33 -18.26 -1.86 9.09
C ASP A 33 -16.87 -2.19 8.54
N ALA A 34 -16.57 -1.72 7.34
CA ALA A 34 -15.29 -1.97 6.68
C ALA A 34 -14.16 -1.12 7.25
N VAL A 35 -14.46 0.10 7.71
CA VAL A 35 -13.52 1.01 8.39
C VAL A 35 -14.24 1.66 9.56
N ARG A 36 -13.59 1.63 10.74
CA ARG A 36 -14.16 2.01 12.04
C ARG A 36 -13.27 3.05 12.72
N SER A 37 -13.57 4.33 12.56
CA SER A 37 -12.87 5.46 13.20
C SER A 37 -11.35 5.38 13.05
N VAL A 38 -10.87 5.27 11.80
CA VAL A 38 -9.44 5.23 11.51
C VAL A 38 -8.86 6.62 11.43
N SER A 39 -7.86 6.90 12.27
CA SER A 39 -7.00 8.08 12.20
C SER A 39 -5.57 7.65 11.95
N LEU A 40 -4.92 8.22 10.91
CA LEU A 40 -3.58 7.83 10.47
C LEU A 40 -2.89 8.99 9.77
N ASP A 41 -1.62 9.21 10.08
CA ASP A 41 -0.74 10.16 9.40
C ASP A 41 0.36 9.40 8.66
N ILE A 42 0.63 9.76 7.39
CA ILE A 42 1.69 9.17 6.57
C ILE A 42 2.61 10.29 6.09
N GLY A 43 3.90 10.18 6.39
CA GLY A 43 4.91 11.16 6.04
C GLY A 43 5.21 11.21 4.55
N GLN A 44 5.72 12.35 4.08
CA GLN A 44 6.20 12.50 2.72
C GLN A 44 7.43 11.60 2.47
N GLY A 45 7.50 10.97 1.30
CA GLY A 45 8.63 10.12 0.89
C GLY A 45 8.70 8.76 1.61
N THR A 46 7.78 8.44 2.52
CA THR A 46 7.75 7.13 3.17
C THR A 46 7.18 6.05 2.26
N VAL A 47 7.60 4.81 2.50
CA VAL A 47 6.88 3.63 2.01
C VAL A 47 6.13 3.02 3.17
N PHE A 48 4.81 3.16 3.15
CA PHE A 48 3.91 2.79 4.23
C PHE A 48 3.13 1.52 3.92
N GLY A 49 3.26 0.49 4.77
CA GLY A 49 2.54 -0.77 4.65
C GLY A 49 1.21 -0.77 5.42
N LEU A 50 0.13 -1.18 4.76
CA LEU A 50 -1.14 -1.54 5.39
C LEU A 50 -1.27 -3.06 5.37
N ILE A 51 -1.12 -3.71 6.51
CA ILE A 51 -1.16 -5.17 6.63
C ILE A 51 -2.34 -5.64 7.47
N GLY A 52 -2.70 -6.90 7.34
CA GLY A 52 -3.80 -7.52 8.09
C GLY A 52 -4.45 -8.66 7.31
N LYS A 53 -5.35 -9.38 7.96
CA LYS A 53 -6.08 -10.50 7.35
C LYS A 53 -6.94 -10.05 6.16
N SER A 54 -7.31 -11.00 5.29
CA SER A 54 -8.31 -10.73 4.26
C SER A 54 -9.61 -10.26 4.90
N GLY A 55 -10.27 -9.27 4.28
CA GLY A 55 -11.49 -8.66 4.82
C GLY A 55 -11.30 -7.68 5.99
N ALA A 56 -10.06 -7.39 6.43
CA ALA A 56 -9.80 -6.47 7.54
C ALA A 56 -10.10 -4.98 7.24
N GLY A 57 -10.41 -4.62 5.99
CA GLY A 57 -10.71 -3.24 5.57
C GLY A 57 -9.56 -2.51 4.86
N LYS A 58 -8.41 -3.15 4.61
CA LYS A 58 -7.20 -2.55 4.02
C LYS A 58 -7.44 -1.87 2.66
N SER A 59 -7.98 -2.62 1.70
CA SER A 59 -8.27 -2.09 0.35
C SER A 59 -9.34 -1.01 0.38
N THR A 60 -10.31 -1.11 1.30
CA THR A 60 -11.30 -0.06 1.53
C THR A 60 -10.61 1.21 2.04
N LEU A 61 -9.75 1.09 3.07
CA LEU A 61 -8.99 2.22 3.61
C LEU A 61 -8.11 2.87 2.53
N LEU A 62 -7.43 2.06 1.70
CA LEU A 62 -6.63 2.56 0.59
C LEU A 62 -7.48 3.36 -0.42
N ARG A 63 -8.70 2.88 -0.75
CA ARG A 63 -9.63 3.56 -1.66
C ARG A 63 -10.28 4.81 -1.05
N LEU A 64 -10.34 4.92 0.27
CA LEU A 64 -10.75 6.14 0.95
C LEU A 64 -9.70 7.25 0.80
N ILE A 65 -8.39 6.94 0.75
CA ILE A 65 -7.32 7.94 0.61
C ILE A 65 -7.49 8.78 -0.66
N ASN A 66 -7.90 8.17 -1.78
CA ASN A 66 -8.14 8.88 -3.05
C ASN A 66 -9.63 9.13 -3.33
N LEU A 67 -10.49 8.87 -2.37
CA LEU A 67 -11.95 8.96 -2.46
C LEU A 67 -12.56 8.18 -3.65
N LEU A 68 -11.93 7.10 -4.12
CA LEU A 68 -12.63 6.11 -4.97
C LEU A 68 -13.84 5.55 -4.24
N GLU A 69 -13.68 5.30 -2.92
CA GLU A 69 -14.77 5.14 -1.98
C GLU A 69 -14.89 6.41 -1.14
N ARG A 70 -16.08 6.94 -0.96
CA ARG A 70 -16.30 8.06 -0.04
C ARG A 70 -16.53 7.53 1.37
N PRO A 71 -15.87 8.11 2.39
CA PRO A 71 -16.16 7.80 3.77
C PRO A 71 -17.59 8.25 4.12
N ASP A 72 -18.21 7.57 5.08
CA ASP A 72 -19.51 7.94 5.63
C ASP A 72 -19.34 9.07 6.67
N SER A 73 -18.18 9.13 7.33
CA SER A 73 -17.74 10.24 8.19
C SER A 73 -16.22 10.32 8.25
N GLY A 74 -15.71 11.44 8.77
CA GLY A 74 -14.29 11.71 8.90
C GLY A 74 -13.71 12.50 7.72
N GLU A 75 -12.39 12.73 7.78
CA GLU A 75 -11.69 13.63 6.85
C GLU A 75 -10.50 12.94 6.19
N VAL A 76 -10.29 13.25 4.91
CA VAL A 76 -9.10 12.85 4.14
C VAL A 76 -8.40 14.11 3.63
N VAL A 77 -7.15 14.29 4.05
CA VAL A 77 -6.27 15.36 3.56
C VAL A 77 -5.06 14.74 2.88
N VAL A 78 -4.79 15.15 1.65
CA VAL A 78 -3.61 14.71 0.88
C VAL A 78 -2.91 15.95 0.32
N ALA A 79 -1.61 16.04 0.53
CA ALA A 79 -0.79 17.18 0.11
C ALA A 79 -1.39 18.54 0.55
N GLY A 80 -1.86 18.62 1.79
CA GLY A 80 -2.48 19.82 2.36
C GLY A 80 -3.91 20.11 1.89
N GLN A 81 -4.45 19.32 0.95
CA GLN A 81 -5.79 19.53 0.41
C GLN A 81 -6.78 18.54 1.04
N ARG A 82 -7.86 19.06 1.65
CA ARG A 82 -8.95 18.25 2.20
C ARG A 82 -9.85 17.74 1.07
N LEU A 83 -9.64 16.48 0.69
CA LEU A 83 -10.32 15.86 -0.45
C LEU A 83 -11.81 15.66 -0.20
N THR A 84 -12.21 15.40 1.06
CA THR A 84 -13.60 15.16 1.47
C THR A 84 -14.54 16.33 1.18
N ASP A 85 -14.00 17.55 1.17
CA ASP A 85 -14.77 18.78 0.91
C ASP A 85 -14.86 19.15 -0.57
N LEU A 86 -14.10 18.42 -1.42
CA LEU A 86 -14.00 18.79 -2.83
C LEU A 86 -15.22 18.35 -3.65
N GLY A 87 -15.69 19.24 -4.48
CA GLY A 87 -16.62 18.91 -5.55
C GLY A 87 -15.97 18.06 -6.65
N ARG A 88 -16.79 17.44 -7.52
CA ARG A 88 -16.33 16.45 -8.55
C ARG A 88 -15.17 16.94 -9.42
N ARG A 89 -15.18 18.21 -9.86
CA ARG A 89 -14.14 18.78 -10.74
C ARG A 89 -12.82 18.95 -9.98
N ALA A 90 -12.85 19.52 -8.79
CA ALA A 90 -11.67 19.73 -7.95
C ALA A 90 -11.07 18.39 -7.48
N LEU A 91 -11.91 17.42 -7.12
CA LEU A 91 -11.46 16.08 -6.75
C LEU A 91 -10.76 15.35 -7.92
N ARG A 92 -11.28 15.52 -9.16
CA ARG A 92 -10.61 14.98 -10.36
C ARG A 92 -9.22 15.58 -10.56
N ALA A 93 -9.07 16.89 -10.32
CA ALA A 93 -7.78 17.56 -10.39
C ALA A 93 -6.84 17.09 -9.27
N ALA A 94 -7.32 16.97 -8.03
CA ALA A 94 -6.53 16.49 -6.89
C ALA A 94 -6.02 15.06 -7.09
N ARG A 95 -6.81 14.20 -7.72
CA ARG A 95 -6.42 12.79 -8.02
C ARG A 95 -5.27 12.67 -9.03
N GLN A 96 -4.90 13.73 -9.75
CA GLN A 96 -3.68 13.70 -10.58
C GLN A 96 -2.42 13.53 -9.74
N ASN A 97 -2.45 14.00 -8.49
CA ASN A 97 -1.35 13.86 -7.54
C ASN A 97 -1.32 12.48 -6.84
N ILE A 98 -2.29 11.61 -7.14
CA ILE A 98 -2.44 10.29 -6.48
C ILE A 98 -2.55 9.21 -7.56
N GLY A 99 -1.46 8.51 -7.81
CA GLY A 99 -1.45 7.32 -8.67
C GLY A 99 -2.07 6.12 -7.95
N MET A 100 -2.72 5.23 -8.69
CA MET A 100 -3.30 3.99 -8.14
C MET A 100 -2.88 2.80 -8.97
N ILE A 101 -2.37 1.78 -8.30
CA ILE A 101 -2.04 0.47 -8.85
C ILE A 101 -2.99 -0.54 -8.21
N PHE A 102 -3.76 -1.24 -9.03
CA PHE A 102 -4.78 -2.19 -8.59
C PHE A 102 -4.23 -3.62 -8.58
N GLN A 103 -4.81 -4.49 -7.80
CA GLN A 103 -4.50 -5.90 -7.70
C GLN A 103 -4.57 -6.62 -9.07
N GLN A 104 -5.59 -6.31 -9.87
CA GLN A 104 -5.67 -6.70 -11.27
C GLN A 104 -5.16 -5.53 -12.10
N PHE A 105 -4.23 -5.73 -13.00
CA PHE A 105 -3.50 -4.69 -13.76
C PHE A 105 -4.39 -3.59 -14.37
N THR A 106 -5.68 -3.87 -14.59
CA THR A 106 -6.71 -2.94 -15.12
C THR A 106 -6.27 -2.19 -16.39
N LEU A 107 -5.48 -2.85 -17.25
CA LEU A 107 -5.04 -2.27 -18.52
C LEU A 107 -6.16 -2.25 -19.55
N LEU A 108 -6.17 -1.22 -20.39
CA LEU A 108 -7.03 -1.12 -21.55
C LEU A 108 -6.57 -2.16 -22.59
N GLN A 109 -7.35 -3.23 -22.77
CA GLN A 109 -6.95 -4.40 -23.54
C GLN A 109 -6.78 -4.09 -25.04
N ASN A 110 -7.57 -3.16 -25.58
CA ASN A 110 -7.57 -2.73 -26.98
C ASN A 110 -6.61 -1.56 -27.27
N ALA A 111 -5.79 -1.19 -26.30
CA ALA A 111 -4.82 -0.10 -26.39
C ALA A 111 -3.40 -0.66 -26.21
N THR A 112 -2.44 -0.06 -26.91
CA THR A 112 -1.02 -0.39 -26.76
C THR A 112 -0.50 -0.01 -25.36
N VAL A 113 0.70 -0.48 -25.03
CA VAL A 113 1.43 -0.05 -23.82
C VAL A 113 1.58 1.47 -23.78
N PHE A 114 1.99 2.06 -24.91
CA PHE A 114 2.09 3.52 -25.05
C PHE A 114 0.77 4.22 -24.71
N GLU A 115 -0.33 3.74 -25.30
CA GLU A 115 -1.65 4.34 -25.09
C GLU A 115 -2.17 4.17 -23.66
N ASN A 116 -1.91 3.01 -23.04
CA ASN A 116 -2.21 2.80 -21.63
C ASN A 116 -1.51 3.82 -20.71
N VAL A 117 -0.22 4.07 -20.94
CA VAL A 117 0.57 5.04 -20.15
C VAL A 117 0.18 6.48 -20.49
N ALA A 118 -0.15 6.79 -21.76
CA ALA A 118 -0.60 8.10 -22.21
C ALA A 118 -2.03 8.45 -21.72
N PHE A 119 -2.84 7.47 -21.39
CA PHE A 119 -4.25 7.63 -21.10
C PHE A 119 -4.57 8.69 -20.02
N PRO A 120 -3.94 8.68 -18.82
CA PRO A 120 -4.21 9.71 -17.82
C PRO A 120 -3.83 11.11 -18.30
N LEU A 121 -2.74 11.27 -19.07
CA LEU A 121 -2.31 12.57 -19.59
C LEU A 121 -3.31 13.14 -20.61
N ARG A 122 -3.88 12.25 -21.44
CA ARG A 122 -4.91 12.66 -22.43
C ARG A 122 -6.22 13.08 -21.77
N ILE A 123 -6.66 12.35 -20.72
CA ILE A 123 -7.92 12.67 -20.02
C ILE A 123 -7.82 13.96 -19.24
N HIS A 124 -6.68 14.22 -18.61
CA HIS A 124 -6.49 15.42 -17.82
C HIS A 124 -6.28 16.66 -18.70
N GLY A 125 -5.79 16.48 -19.93
CA GLY A 125 -5.53 17.58 -20.86
C GLY A 125 -4.32 18.43 -20.46
N GLY A 126 -4.12 19.55 -21.16
CA GLY A 126 -3.04 20.50 -20.85
C GLY A 126 -1.65 20.11 -21.36
N HIS A 127 -1.52 18.98 -22.06
CA HIS A 127 -0.26 18.48 -22.62
C HIS A 127 -0.30 18.44 -24.15
N SER A 128 0.74 18.94 -24.82
CA SER A 128 0.92 18.74 -26.25
C SER A 128 1.23 17.27 -26.55
N ARG A 129 1.05 16.87 -27.82
CA ARG A 129 1.40 15.51 -28.27
C ARG A 129 2.86 15.17 -27.97
N ALA A 130 3.79 16.09 -28.22
CA ALA A 130 5.21 15.90 -27.95
C ALA A 130 5.51 15.71 -26.45
N GLN A 131 4.85 16.48 -25.58
CA GLN A 131 5.00 16.33 -24.12
C GLN A 131 4.47 14.98 -23.64
N ILE A 132 3.34 14.51 -24.17
CA ILE A 132 2.80 13.18 -23.85
C ILE A 132 3.79 12.10 -24.29
N GLU A 133 4.30 12.20 -25.53
CA GLU A 133 5.25 11.22 -26.07
C GLU A 133 6.53 11.15 -25.24
N GLN A 134 7.12 12.28 -24.90
CA GLN A 134 8.29 12.36 -24.03
C GLN A 134 7.99 11.74 -22.66
N ARG A 135 6.88 12.11 -22.02
CA ARG A 135 6.53 11.62 -20.68
C ARG A 135 6.27 10.12 -20.65
N VAL A 136 5.63 9.58 -21.67
CA VAL A 136 5.40 8.14 -21.80
C VAL A 136 6.73 7.40 -21.92
N ARG A 137 7.66 7.89 -22.76
CA ARG A 137 9.01 7.30 -22.88
C ARG A 137 9.75 7.29 -21.54
N GLU A 138 9.75 8.43 -20.81
CA GLU A 138 10.32 8.52 -19.46
C GLU A 138 9.74 7.46 -18.51
N CYS A 139 8.41 7.30 -18.50
CA CYS A 139 7.74 6.33 -17.64
C CYS A 139 8.07 4.88 -18.05
N LEU A 140 8.15 4.59 -19.35
CA LEU A 140 8.50 3.25 -19.84
C LEU A 140 9.98 2.92 -19.57
N ASP A 141 10.86 3.91 -19.62
CA ASP A 141 12.27 3.76 -19.27
C ASP A 141 12.41 3.39 -17.77
N ILE A 142 11.73 4.12 -16.87
CA ILE A 142 11.72 3.84 -15.42
C ILE A 142 11.35 2.38 -15.13
N VAL A 143 10.41 1.80 -15.87
CA VAL A 143 9.96 0.43 -15.64
C VAL A 143 10.63 -0.61 -16.56
N GLY A 144 11.57 -0.20 -17.42
CA GLY A 144 12.33 -1.07 -18.32
C GLY A 144 11.46 -1.72 -19.41
N LEU A 145 10.54 -0.96 -20.03
CA LEU A 145 9.62 -1.46 -21.07
C LEU A 145 9.58 -0.57 -22.32
N THR A 146 10.65 0.16 -22.61
CA THR A 146 10.71 1.06 -23.77
C THR A 146 10.52 0.32 -25.09
N ASP A 147 11.05 -0.90 -25.20
CA ASP A 147 10.93 -1.79 -26.38
C ASP A 147 9.51 -2.34 -26.59
N LYS A 148 8.65 -2.28 -25.58
CA LYS A 148 7.28 -2.81 -25.60
C LYS A 148 6.20 -1.74 -25.88
N ALA A 149 6.60 -0.50 -26.18
CA ALA A 149 5.66 0.61 -26.34
C ALA A 149 4.50 0.33 -27.33
N ALA A 150 4.77 -0.38 -28.43
CA ALA A 150 3.79 -0.75 -29.45
C ALA A 150 3.02 -2.06 -29.15
N SER A 151 3.41 -2.82 -28.14
CA SER A 151 2.77 -4.08 -27.78
C SER A 151 1.40 -3.85 -27.12
N HIS A 152 0.51 -4.85 -27.21
CA HIS A 152 -0.78 -4.86 -26.52
C HIS A 152 -0.70 -5.70 -25.23
N PRO A 153 -1.57 -5.49 -24.25
CA PRO A 153 -1.56 -6.23 -22.99
C PRO A 153 -1.60 -7.75 -23.14
N ALA A 154 -2.28 -8.27 -24.17
CA ALA A 154 -2.34 -9.71 -24.45
C ALA A 154 -0.96 -10.33 -24.77
N GLN A 155 0.01 -9.53 -25.22
CA GLN A 155 1.36 -9.94 -25.62
C GLN A 155 2.36 -9.85 -24.45
N LEU A 156 1.92 -9.46 -23.26
CA LEU A 156 2.77 -9.20 -22.11
C LEU A 156 2.64 -10.28 -21.04
N SER A 157 3.75 -10.59 -20.36
CA SER A 157 3.72 -11.37 -19.12
C SER A 157 3.00 -10.63 -17.98
N GLY A 158 2.65 -11.33 -16.90
CA GLY A 158 2.04 -10.72 -15.71
C GLY A 158 2.88 -9.58 -15.13
N GLY A 159 4.19 -9.82 -14.98
CA GLY A 159 5.12 -8.79 -14.49
C GLY A 159 5.26 -7.60 -15.43
N GLN A 160 5.25 -7.81 -16.75
CA GLN A 160 5.24 -6.72 -17.72
C GLN A 160 3.94 -5.90 -17.65
N LYS A 161 2.78 -6.55 -17.51
CA LYS A 161 1.50 -5.87 -17.30
C LYS A 161 1.53 -5.01 -16.03
N GLN A 162 2.11 -5.52 -14.95
CA GLN A 162 2.26 -4.76 -13.71
C GLN A 162 3.18 -3.54 -13.88
N ARG A 163 4.29 -3.70 -14.58
CA ARG A 163 5.18 -2.57 -14.91
C ARG A 163 4.49 -1.51 -15.76
N VAL A 164 3.63 -1.90 -16.72
CA VAL A 164 2.79 -0.94 -17.48
C VAL A 164 1.80 -0.22 -16.56
N ALA A 165 1.18 -0.92 -15.62
CA ALA A 165 0.28 -0.31 -14.64
C ALA A 165 1.02 0.71 -13.74
N ILE A 166 2.25 0.40 -13.33
CA ILE A 166 3.13 1.32 -12.59
C ILE A 166 3.45 2.55 -13.45
N ALA A 167 3.91 2.36 -14.69
CA ALA A 167 4.24 3.45 -15.62
C ALA A 167 3.04 4.37 -15.85
N ARG A 168 1.84 3.80 -16.03
CA ARG A 168 0.59 4.55 -16.15
C ARG A 168 0.28 5.37 -14.92
N ALA A 169 0.47 4.80 -13.72
CA ALA A 169 0.24 5.50 -12.47
C ALA A 169 1.23 6.65 -12.24
N LEU A 170 2.45 6.54 -12.77
CA LEU A 170 3.50 7.56 -12.69
C LEU A 170 3.35 8.70 -13.72
N ALA A 171 2.60 8.47 -14.81
CA ALA A 171 2.52 9.42 -15.91
C ALA A 171 2.12 10.84 -15.49
N PRO A 172 1.15 11.06 -14.58
CA PRO A 172 0.76 12.39 -14.10
C PRO A 172 1.77 13.04 -13.14
N ARG A 173 2.90 12.42 -12.80
CA ARG A 173 3.86 12.84 -11.76
C ARG A 173 3.21 12.93 -10.36
N PRO A 174 2.64 11.84 -9.85
CA PRO A 174 1.96 11.86 -8.57
C PRO A 174 2.93 12.05 -7.41
N GLN A 175 2.47 12.65 -6.32
CA GLN A 175 3.18 12.71 -5.04
C GLN A 175 2.95 11.44 -4.21
N VAL A 176 1.85 10.73 -4.45
CA VAL A 176 1.43 9.52 -3.75
C VAL A 176 1.16 8.40 -4.74
N LEU A 177 1.65 7.20 -4.46
CA LEU A 177 1.28 5.95 -5.12
C LEU A 177 0.55 5.05 -4.14
N LEU A 178 -0.68 4.69 -4.46
CA LEU A 178 -1.49 3.73 -3.72
C LEU A 178 -1.42 2.37 -4.43
N CYS A 179 -0.97 1.34 -3.74
CA CYS A 179 -0.76 0.00 -4.30
C CYS A 179 -1.65 -1.01 -3.58
N ASP A 180 -2.67 -1.52 -4.25
CA ASP A 180 -3.59 -2.53 -3.73
C ASP A 180 -3.09 -3.92 -4.15
N GLU A 181 -2.37 -4.62 -3.27
CA GLU A 181 -1.78 -5.95 -3.50
C GLU A 181 -1.01 -6.09 -4.83
N PRO A 182 -0.01 -5.25 -5.11
CA PRO A 182 0.59 -5.13 -6.44
C PRO A 182 1.37 -6.37 -6.90
N THR A 183 1.58 -7.36 -6.04
CA THR A 183 2.39 -8.56 -6.30
C THR A 183 1.63 -9.87 -6.16
N SER A 184 0.36 -9.84 -5.71
CA SER A 184 -0.41 -11.04 -5.34
C SER A 184 -0.66 -12.05 -6.48
N ALA A 185 -0.51 -11.65 -7.75
CA ALA A 185 -0.69 -12.48 -8.93
C ALA A 185 0.63 -12.84 -9.64
N LEU A 186 1.78 -12.64 -8.96
CA LEU A 186 3.11 -12.76 -9.56
C LEU A 186 3.92 -13.86 -8.84
N ASP A 187 4.85 -14.46 -9.59
CA ASP A 187 5.84 -15.36 -9.01
C ASP A 187 6.88 -14.59 -8.16
N SER A 188 7.67 -15.29 -7.37
CA SER A 188 8.61 -14.70 -6.41
C SER A 188 9.73 -13.87 -7.06
N GLU A 189 10.18 -14.24 -8.25
CA GLU A 189 11.22 -13.50 -8.97
C GLU A 189 10.67 -12.20 -9.54
N THR A 190 9.51 -12.28 -10.19
CA THR A 190 8.78 -11.13 -10.69
C THR A 190 8.39 -10.18 -9.56
N THR A 191 7.92 -10.71 -8.41
CA THR A 191 7.62 -9.93 -7.20
C THR A 191 8.83 -9.10 -6.77
N ARG A 192 10.00 -9.73 -6.61
CA ARG A 192 11.25 -9.01 -6.25
C ARG A 192 11.58 -7.89 -7.23
N SER A 193 11.42 -8.15 -8.51
CA SER A 193 11.67 -7.18 -9.58
C SER A 193 10.71 -5.98 -9.51
N ILE A 194 9.43 -6.20 -9.20
CA ILE A 194 8.43 -5.12 -9.01
C ILE A 194 8.73 -4.32 -7.75
N LEU A 195 9.07 -4.98 -6.63
CA LEU A 195 9.43 -4.29 -5.39
C LEU A 195 10.68 -3.42 -5.56
N ALA A 196 11.71 -3.91 -6.27
CA ALA A 196 12.89 -3.13 -6.62
C ALA A 196 12.53 -1.89 -7.46
N THR A 197 11.61 -2.03 -8.41
CA THR A 197 11.11 -0.90 -9.21
C THR A 197 10.40 0.14 -8.34
N LEU A 198 9.54 -0.29 -7.40
CA LEU A 198 8.85 0.62 -6.47
C LEU A 198 9.83 1.31 -5.51
N ALA A 199 10.84 0.60 -5.02
CA ALA A 199 11.90 1.17 -4.20
C ALA A 199 12.71 2.25 -4.95
N ASP A 200 13.07 1.99 -6.21
CA ASP A 200 13.75 2.96 -7.08
C ASP A 200 12.89 4.21 -7.34
N ILE A 201 11.60 4.03 -7.61
CA ILE A 201 10.65 5.14 -7.76
C ILE A 201 10.57 5.98 -6.49
N ASN A 202 10.44 5.36 -5.31
CA ASN A 202 10.42 6.08 -4.05
C ASN A 202 11.72 6.85 -3.81
N SER A 203 12.88 6.19 -3.94
CA SER A 203 14.18 6.78 -3.64
C SER A 203 14.59 7.90 -4.61
N ARG A 204 14.33 7.74 -5.92
CA ARG A 204 14.75 8.69 -6.96
C ARG A 204 13.76 9.83 -7.18
N LEU A 205 12.47 9.54 -7.06
CA LEU A 205 11.41 10.52 -7.34
C LEU A 205 10.77 11.10 -6.08
N GLY A 206 11.11 10.60 -4.88
CA GLY A 206 10.53 11.06 -3.62
C GLY A 206 9.04 10.78 -3.46
N VAL A 207 8.47 9.88 -4.26
CA VAL A 207 7.05 9.55 -4.23
C VAL A 207 6.72 8.76 -2.97
N THR A 208 5.72 9.21 -2.22
CA THR A 208 5.19 8.46 -1.07
C THR A 208 4.40 7.25 -1.56
N ILE A 209 4.69 6.06 -1.03
CA ILE A 209 4.01 4.83 -1.44
C ILE A 209 3.19 4.31 -0.26
N VAL A 210 1.91 4.00 -0.50
CA VAL A 210 1.06 3.26 0.45
C VAL A 210 0.73 1.92 -0.18
N ILE A 211 1.20 0.84 0.43
CA ILE A 211 1.04 -0.52 -0.11
C ILE A 211 0.17 -1.37 0.81
N VAL A 212 -0.89 -1.95 0.26
CA VAL A 212 -1.68 -3.01 0.90
C VAL A 212 -1.08 -4.35 0.53
N THR A 213 -0.77 -5.16 1.52
CA THR A 213 -0.33 -6.54 1.32
C THR A 213 -0.68 -7.41 2.52
N HIS A 214 -0.75 -8.71 2.30
CA HIS A 214 -0.79 -9.73 3.36
C HIS A 214 0.53 -10.52 3.44
N GLU A 215 1.50 -10.20 2.56
CA GLU A 215 2.81 -10.84 2.49
C GLU A 215 3.83 -10.05 3.31
N LEU A 216 4.33 -10.64 4.41
CA LEU A 216 5.35 -10.01 5.26
C LEU A 216 6.66 -9.76 4.50
N ALA A 217 7.00 -10.63 3.54
CA ALA A 217 8.19 -10.45 2.70
C ALA A 217 8.16 -9.15 1.88
N VAL A 218 6.97 -8.71 1.43
CA VAL A 218 6.78 -7.43 0.73
C VAL A 218 7.03 -6.25 1.67
N VAL A 219 6.53 -6.36 2.90
CA VAL A 219 6.72 -5.34 3.95
C VAL A 219 8.19 -5.18 4.29
N ASP A 220 8.88 -6.29 4.56
CA ASP A 220 10.31 -6.31 4.87
C ASP A 220 11.18 -5.74 3.76
N ALA A 221 10.78 -6.01 2.51
CA ALA A 221 11.54 -5.58 1.35
C ALA A 221 11.44 -4.09 1.05
N LEU A 222 10.33 -3.46 1.42
CA LEU A 222 9.99 -2.16 0.86
C LEU A 222 9.59 -1.12 1.91
N CYS A 223 8.85 -1.51 2.98
CA CYS A 223 8.23 -0.56 3.88
C CYS A 223 9.22 0.01 4.91
N SER A 224 9.06 1.30 5.23
CA SER A 224 9.72 1.96 6.35
C SER A 224 8.80 2.09 7.56
N GLU A 225 7.49 2.14 7.33
CA GLU A 225 6.46 2.18 8.37
C GLU A 225 5.32 1.24 8.03
N VAL A 226 4.63 0.73 9.06
CA VAL A 226 3.54 -0.23 8.89
C VAL A 226 2.41 0.06 9.86
N ALA A 227 1.18 -0.13 9.41
CA ALA A 227 0.00 -0.22 10.27
C ALA A 227 -0.69 -1.58 10.08
N ILE A 228 -1.02 -2.21 11.20
CA ILE A 228 -1.82 -3.44 11.23
C ILE A 228 -3.29 -3.03 11.27
N ILE A 229 -4.05 -3.51 10.30
CA ILE A 229 -5.49 -3.30 10.23
C ILE A 229 -6.20 -4.56 10.68
N GLU A 230 -7.04 -4.43 11.70
CA GLU A 230 -7.89 -5.51 12.22
C GLU A 230 -9.31 -5.01 12.42
N GLN A 231 -10.27 -5.73 11.86
CA GLN A 231 -11.71 -5.42 11.99
C GLN A 231 -12.05 -3.95 11.66
N GLY A 232 -11.40 -3.38 10.64
CA GLY A 232 -11.62 -2.00 10.20
C GLY A 232 -10.95 -0.92 11.06
N GLN A 233 -10.07 -1.28 11.98
CA GLN A 233 -9.36 -0.34 12.85
C GLN A 233 -7.83 -0.49 12.70
N VAL A 234 -7.10 0.57 13.01
CA VAL A 234 -5.64 0.49 13.20
C VAL A 234 -5.39 -0.17 14.55
N ALA A 235 -4.94 -1.41 14.52
CA ALA A 235 -4.62 -2.16 15.71
C ALA A 235 -3.26 -1.76 16.28
N GLU A 236 -2.28 -1.54 15.40
CA GLU A 236 -0.92 -1.14 15.75
C GLU A 236 -0.26 -0.38 14.62
N ARG A 237 0.76 0.43 14.96
CA ARG A 237 1.65 1.11 14.03
C ARG A 237 3.07 1.02 14.55
N PHE A 238 4.02 0.77 13.67
CA PHE A 238 5.43 0.73 14.00
C PHE A 238 6.31 1.16 12.83
N THR A 239 7.52 1.61 13.15
CA THR A 239 8.55 1.96 12.18
C THR A 239 9.52 0.79 12.06
N LEU A 240 9.86 0.40 10.85
CA LEU A 240 10.83 -0.63 10.58
C LEU A 240 12.25 -0.03 10.54
N PRO A 241 13.28 -0.81 10.94
CA PRO A 241 14.66 -0.38 10.79
C PRO A 241 14.98 -0.02 9.35
N ALA A 242 15.83 0.98 9.12
CA ALA A 242 16.23 1.39 7.77
C ALA A 242 16.78 0.19 6.96
N LEU A 243 16.43 0.12 5.68
CA LEU A 243 17.03 -0.86 4.77
C LEU A 243 18.53 -0.56 4.63
N PRO A 244 19.42 -1.57 4.74
CA PRO A 244 20.84 -1.38 4.48
C PRO A 244 21.03 -0.84 3.06
N GLN A 245 21.69 0.32 2.94
CA GLN A 245 22.02 0.87 1.63
C GLN A 245 22.95 -0.07 0.88
N GLY A 246 22.65 -0.40 -0.37
CA GLY A 246 23.54 -1.08 -1.31
C GLY A 246 23.51 -2.60 -1.31
N ARG A 247 22.62 -3.28 -0.61
CA ARG A 247 22.46 -4.74 -0.76
C ARG A 247 21.23 -5.04 -1.63
N ALA A 248 21.48 -5.79 -2.71
CA ALA A 248 20.42 -6.51 -3.39
C ALA A 248 19.72 -7.40 -2.36
N TYR A 249 18.40 -7.37 -2.39
CA TYR A 249 17.48 -8.06 -1.52
C TYR A 249 17.92 -9.49 -1.18
N GLU A 250 18.41 -9.69 0.06
CA GLU A 250 18.55 -10.99 0.72
C GLU A 250 17.51 -11.08 1.84
N ALA A 251 16.42 -11.75 1.54
CA ALA A 251 15.14 -11.72 2.27
C ALA A 251 15.02 -12.40 3.65
N PRO A 252 15.95 -13.17 4.23
CA PRO A 252 15.57 -14.02 5.37
C PRO A 252 15.60 -13.36 6.75
N GLN A 253 16.36 -12.29 6.96
CA GLN A 253 16.65 -11.83 8.33
C GLN A 253 15.61 -10.89 8.94
N ARG A 254 14.95 -10.06 8.13
CA ARG A 254 13.91 -9.12 8.61
C ARG A 254 12.54 -9.79 8.77
N ALA A 255 12.19 -10.70 7.85
CA ALA A 255 10.95 -11.48 7.92
C ALA A 255 10.86 -12.29 9.23
N THR A 256 12.01 -12.80 9.71
CA THR A 256 12.09 -13.52 10.99
C THR A 256 11.87 -12.58 12.18
N LEU A 257 12.40 -11.34 12.13
CA LEU A 257 12.20 -10.33 13.18
C LEU A 257 10.75 -9.84 13.21
N LEU A 258 10.19 -9.50 12.05
CA LEU A 258 8.79 -9.06 11.95
C LEU A 258 7.82 -10.20 12.31
N GLY A 259 8.11 -11.42 11.88
CA GLY A 259 7.33 -12.61 12.25
C GLY A 259 7.35 -12.87 13.75
N SER A 260 8.51 -12.73 14.40
CA SER A 260 8.65 -12.92 15.85
C SER A 260 8.00 -11.78 16.65
N GLU A 261 8.07 -10.54 16.20
CA GLU A 261 7.39 -9.41 16.81
C GLU A 261 5.88 -9.53 16.69
N LEU A 262 5.35 -9.87 15.51
CA LEU A 262 3.92 -10.12 15.30
C LEU A 262 3.40 -11.31 16.12
N GLU A 263 4.19 -12.37 16.28
CA GLU A 263 3.86 -13.52 17.13
C GLU A 263 3.85 -13.12 18.61
N ALA A 264 4.86 -12.35 19.06
CA ALA A 264 4.93 -11.83 20.43
C ALA A 264 3.72 -10.93 20.74
N LEU A 265 3.35 -10.05 19.84
CA LEU A 265 2.19 -9.17 19.97
C LEU A 265 0.86 -9.95 19.98
N ARG A 266 0.74 -11.04 19.18
CA ARG A 266 -0.42 -11.94 19.23
C ARG A 266 -0.56 -12.61 20.58
N VAL A 267 0.56 -13.07 21.17
CA VAL A 267 0.60 -13.70 22.49
C VAL A 267 0.22 -12.69 23.58
N GLU A 268 0.77 -11.48 23.53
CA GLU A 268 0.46 -10.41 24.50
C GLU A 268 -1.01 -9.99 24.45
N ARG A 269 -1.60 -9.87 23.24
CA ARG A 269 -3.04 -9.58 23.07
C ARG A 269 -3.92 -10.71 23.52
N ALA A 270 -3.54 -11.97 23.26
CA ALA A 270 -4.27 -13.12 23.79
C ALA A 270 -4.27 -13.15 25.32
N ASP A 271 -3.12 -12.85 25.93
CA ASP A 271 -2.98 -12.76 27.39
C ASP A 271 -3.79 -11.58 27.97
N LYS A 272 -3.80 -10.42 27.29
CA LYS A 272 -4.61 -9.27 27.71
C LYS A 272 -6.11 -9.57 27.61
N ALA A 273 -6.56 -10.16 26.51
CA ALA A 273 -7.96 -10.54 26.32
C ALA A 273 -8.42 -11.62 27.32
N LEU A 274 -7.52 -12.55 27.72
CA LEU A 274 -7.77 -13.54 28.77
C LEU A 274 -7.90 -12.87 30.14
N ARG A 275 -7.05 -11.91 30.47
CA ARG A 275 -7.12 -11.14 31.72
C ARG A 275 -8.41 -10.31 31.82
N GLU A 276 -8.81 -9.66 30.72
CA GLU A 276 -10.04 -8.86 30.65
C GLU A 276 -11.30 -9.74 30.77
N ARG A 277 -11.23 -11.01 30.40
CA ARG A 277 -12.33 -12.00 30.54
C ARG A 277 -12.32 -12.76 31.87
N GLY A 278 -11.41 -12.45 32.79
CA GLY A 278 -11.33 -13.10 34.10
C GLY A 278 -10.92 -14.57 34.07
N ALA A 279 -10.35 -15.05 32.97
CA ALA A 279 -9.90 -16.43 32.85
C ALA A 279 -8.42 -16.56 33.23
N THR A 280 -8.13 -17.43 34.20
CA THR A 280 -6.76 -17.79 34.58
C THR A 280 -6.11 -18.64 33.47
N ARG A 281 -4.84 -18.39 33.22
CA ARG A 281 -4.01 -19.15 32.25
C ARG A 281 -4.07 -20.67 32.54
N PRO A 282 -4.27 -21.53 31.54
CA PRO A 282 -3.95 -22.93 31.70
C PRO A 282 -2.43 -23.07 31.90
N VAL A 283 -2.03 -23.72 32.99
CA VAL A 283 -0.63 -24.04 33.29
C VAL A 283 -0.15 -25.03 32.24
N VAL A 284 0.66 -24.58 31.32
CA VAL A 284 1.40 -25.47 30.42
C VAL A 284 2.54 -26.08 31.24
N LEU A 285 2.34 -27.29 31.70
CA LEU A 285 3.38 -28.14 32.27
C LEU A 285 4.45 -28.37 31.20
N ARG A 286 5.61 -27.73 31.34
CA ARG A 286 6.81 -28.11 30.63
C ARG A 286 7.17 -29.56 31.07
N ALA A 287 7.08 -30.49 30.14
CA ALA A 287 7.67 -31.80 30.34
C ALA A 287 9.17 -31.63 30.49
N VAL A 288 9.65 -31.81 31.71
CA VAL A 288 11.06 -31.93 32.02
C VAL A 288 11.48 -33.32 31.46
N GLY A 289 12.22 -33.35 30.36
CA GLY A 289 12.84 -34.53 29.83
C GLY A 289 13.90 -35.01 30.84
N GLY A 290 13.58 -36.06 31.56
CA GLY A 290 14.55 -36.82 32.30
C GLY A 290 15.43 -37.60 31.34
N SER A 291 16.71 -37.30 31.34
CA SER A 291 17.77 -38.20 30.90
C SER A 291 17.96 -39.27 31.96
N GLU A 292 17.89 -40.54 31.58
CA GLU A 292 18.67 -41.61 32.21
C GLU A 292 18.68 -42.88 31.35
N HIS A 293 19.89 -43.30 31.06
CA HIS A 293 20.54 -44.54 30.59
C HIS A 293 20.78 -44.65 29.10
#